data_58c5064664e3a9be282c0eb1d918afcb
#
_entry.id   58c5064664e3a9be282c0eb1d918afcb
#
_cell.length_a   1.000
_cell.length_b   1.000
_cell.length_c   1.000
_cell.angle_alpha   90.00
_cell.angle_beta   90.00
_cell.angle_gamma   90.00
#
_symmetry.space_group_name_H-M   'P 1'
#
loop_
_entity.id
_entity.type
_entity.pdbx_description
1 polymer ?
#
loop_
_entity_poly.entity_id
_entity_poly.type
_entity_poly.pdbx_seq_one_letter_code
_entity_poly.pdbx_strand_id
1 'polypeptide(L)'
;MDLCTIFYNLFENAFAAADKSDKKSVIVSFKYIGCNLFCRIENSTLHNVSILNNRLVTEKEDKENHGVGTKNAAACIEKNGGTIEFSCDNNLFLAEVVFPIM
;
A
#
# COMPACT_ATOMS: atom_id res chain seq x y z
N MET A 1 15.33 6.62 -0.84
CA MET A 1 14.00 6.82 -1.45
C MET A 1 13.27 7.88 -0.69
N ASP A 2 12.78 8.89 -1.36
CA ASP A 2 12.06 9.97 -0.69
C ASP A 2 10.56 9.66 -0.59
N LEU A 3 9.85 10.53 0.13
CA LEU A 3 8.44 10.33 0.41
C LEU A 3 7.58 10.29 -0.87
N CYS A 4 7.91 11.13 -1.84
CA CYS A 4 7.19 11.16 -3.10
C CYS A 4 7.34 9.84 -3.86
N THR A 5 8.53 9.27 -3.85
CA THR A 5 8.78 7.99 -4.51
C THR A 5 8.02 6.86 -3.81
N ILE A 6 7.97 6.90 -2.47
CA ILE A 6 7.22 5.91 -1.69
C ILE A 6 5.75 5.93 -2.10
N PHE A 7 5.13 7.09 -2.10
CA PHE A 7 3.71 7.22 -2.45
C PHE A 7 3.46 6.89 -3.91
N TYR A 8 4.38 7.28 -4.79
CA TYR A 8 4.26 6.92 -6.20
C TYR A 8 4.20 5.40 -6.38
N ASN A 9 5.08 4.67 -5.69
CA ASN A 9 5.09 3.21 -5.77
C ASN A 9 3.80 2.61 -5.24
N LEU A 10 3.30 3.14 -4.12
CA LEU A 10 2.06 2.65 -3.53
C LEU A 10 0.87 2.93 -4.45
N PHE A 11 0.80 4.12 -5.03
CA PHE A 11 -0.28 4.46 -5.95
C PHE A 11 -0.22 3.63 -7.22
N GLU A 12 0.96 3.43 -7.78
CA GLU A 12 1.13 2.63 -8.99
C GLU A 12 0.66 1.20 -8.77
N ASN A 13 1.01 0.62 -7.63
CA ASN A 13 0.54 -0.73 -7.28
C ASN A 13 -0.97 -0.76 -7.14
N ALA A 14 -1.54 0.25 -6.50
CA ALA A 14 -2.99 0.33 -6.32
C ALA A 14 -3.72 0.44 -7.65
N PHE A 15 -3.24 1.31 -8.53
CA PHE A 15 -3.86 1.48 -9.84
C PHE A 15 -3.72 0.23 -10.70
N ALA A 16 -2.56 -0.43 -10.66
CA ALA A 16 -2.34 -1.64 -11.43
C ALA A 16 -3.28 -2.76 -10.98
N ALA A 17 -3.43 -2.93 -9.67
CA ALA A 17 -4.33 -3.95 -9.13
C ALA A 17 -5.78 -3.63 -9.45
N ALA A 18 -6.19 -2.38 -9.28
CA ALA A 18 -7.56 -1.96 -9.54
C ALA A 18 -7.93 -2.12 -11.02
N ASP A 19 -6.99 -1.86 -11.91
CA ASP A 19 -7.23 -1.98 -13.35
C ASP A 19 -7.59 -3.42 -13.74
N LYS A 20 -7.06 -4.39 -13.03
CA LYS A 20 -7.35 -5.81 -13.27
C LYS A 20 -8.60 -6.31 -12.56
N SER A 21 -9.18 -5.50 -11.71
CA SER A 21 -10.35 -5.88 -10.93
C SER A 21 -11.65 -5.52 -11.65
N ASP A 22 -12.75 -6.07 -11.16
CA ASP A 22 -14.07 -5.78 -11.72
C ASP A 22 -14.54 -4.37 -11.39
N LYS A 23 -14.29 -3.92 -10.16
CA LYS A 23 -14.74 -2.60 -9.70
C LYS A 23 -13.89 -1.45 -10.20
N LYS A 24 -12.62 -1.68 -10.45
CA LYS A 24 -11.67 -0.65 -10.89
C LYS A 24 -11.71 0.60 -10.00
N SER A 25 -11.62 0.38 -8.68
CA SER A 25 -11.78 1.44 -7.69
C SER A 25 -10.47 1.67 -6.92
N VAL A 26 -10.09 2.94 -6.80
CA VAL A 26 -8.97 3.36 -5.94
C VAL A 26 -9.45 4.56 -5.13
N ILE A 27 -9.31 4.49 -3.83
CA ILE A 27 -9.67 5.57 -2.92
C ILE A 27 -8.43 5.93 -2.10
N VAL A 28 -8.05 7.19 -2.13
CA VAL A 28 -6.90 7.68 -1.37
C VAL A 28 -7.40 8.75 -0.41
N SER A 29 -7.05 8.62 0.86
CA SER A 29 -7.43 9.57 1.88
C SER A 29 -6.21 10.01 2.66
N PHE A 30 -6.12 11.30 2.93
CA PHE A 30 -5.09 11.87 3.80
C PHE A 30 -5.75 12.54 4.99
N LYS A 31 -5.18 12.36 6.17
CA LYS A 31 -5.67 12.95 7.38
C LYS A 31 -4.51 13.41 8.24
N TYR A 32 -4.62 14.60 8.77
CA TYR A 32 -3.59 15.18 9.62
C TYR A 32 -4.13 15.25 11.04
N ILE A 33 -3.56 14.48 11.95
CA ILE A 33 -4.01 14.44 13.33
C ILE A 33 -2.80 14.62 14.24
N GLY A 34 -2.80 15.71 15.02
CA GLY A 34 -1.67 16.03 15.87
C GLY A 34 -0.44 16.26 15.02
N CYS A 35 0.64 15.53 15.30
CA CYS A 35 1.87 15.61 14.56
C CYS A 35 2.05 14.45 13.59
N ASN A 36 0.97 13.78 13.22
CA ASN A 36 1.03 12.62 12.34
C ASN A 36 0.20 12.82 11.09
N LEU A 37 0.76 12.37 9.97
CA LEU A 37 0.04 12.28 8.71
C LEU A 37 -0.42 10.84 8.52
N PHE A 38 -1.72 10.66 8.33
CA PHE A 38 -2.31 9.36 8.03
C PHE A 38 -2.67 9.32 6.56
N CYS A 39 -2.22 8.29 5.87
CA CYS A 39 -2.58 8.07 4.49
C CYS A 39 -3.20 6.69 4.35
N ARG A 40 -4.37 6.63 3.73
CA ARG A 40 -5.08 5.39 3.51
C ARG A 40 -5.30 5.22 2.02
N ILE A 41 -4.81 4.11 1.48
CA ILE A 41 -4.96 3.78 0.07
C ILE A 41 -5.74 2.48 -0.01
N GLU A 42 -6.93 2.55 -0.60
CA GLU A 42 -7.80 1.39 -0.75
C GLU A 42 -8.02 1.15 -2.23
N ASN A 43 -7.79 -0.08 -2.67
CA ASN A 43 -8.02 -0.41 -4.08
C ASN A 43 -8.73 -1.74 -4.19
N SER A 44 -9.56 -1.84 -5.24
CA SER A 44 -10.20 -3.11 -5.56
C SER A 44 -9.16 -4.06 -6.16
N THR A 45 -9.36 -5.35 -5.96
CA THR A 45 -8.49 -6.39 -6.49
C THR A 45 -9.32 -7.46 -7.18
N LEU A 46 -8.72 -8.19 -8.09
CA LEU A 46 -9.39 -9.31 -8.74
C LEU A 46 -9.58 -10.47 -7.75
N HIS A 47 -8.56 -10.72 -6.95
CA HIS A 47 -8.58 -11.75 -5.92
C HIS A 47 -8.04 -11.19 -4.63
N ASN A 48 -8.45 -11.77 -3.51
CA ASN A 48 -7.88 -11.40 -2.23
C ASN A 48 -6.39 -11.70 -2.20
N VAL A 49 -5.63 -10.76 -1.67
CA VAL A 49 -4.18 -10.89 -1.50
C VAL A 49 -3.91 -11.48 -0.13
N SER A 50 -3.04 -12.49 -0.07
CA SER A 50 -2.65 -13.07 1.20
C SER A 50 -1.63 -12.18 1.90
N ILE A 51 -1.86 -11.93 3.17
CA ILE A 51 -0.98 -11.08 3.98
C ILE A 51 -0.53 -11.90 5.19
N LEU A 52 0.79 -12.03 5.34
CA LEU A 52 1.39 -12.76 6.45
C LEU A 52 2.40 -11.85 7.13
N ASN A 53 2.21 -11.64 8.43
CA ASN A 53 3.08 -10.75 9.22
C ASN A 53 3.21 -9.36 8.59
N ASN A 54 2.09 -8.81 8.15
CA ASN A 54 2.00 -7.50 7.50
C ASN A 54 2.82 -7.42 6.22
N ARG A 55 3.00 -8.55 5.54
CA ARG A 55 3.73 -8.60 4.27
C ARG A 55 2.89 -9.35 3.25
N LEU A 56 2.94 -8.87 2.02
CA LEU A 56 2.21 -9.50 0.93
C LEU A 56 2.85 -10.82 0.56
N VAL A 57 2.01 -11.85 0.45
CA VAL A 57 2.45 -13.15 -0.08
C VAL A 57 2.09 -13.13 -1.56
N THR A 58 3.09 -12.99 -2.41
CA THR A 58 2.88 -12.88 -3.85
C THR A 58 3.12 -14.20 -4.53
N GLU A 59 2.40 -14.43 -5.62
CA GLU A 59 2.68 -15.56 -6.47
C GLU A 59 3.93 -15.30 -7.30
N LYS A 60 4.48 -16.34 -7.87
CA LYS A 60 5.76 -16.26 -8.56
C LYS A 60 5.78 -15.22 -9.67
N GLU A 61 4.73 -15.13 -10.46
CA GLU A 61 4.67 -14.17 -11.56
C GLU A 61 4.43 -12.75 -11.11
N ASP A 62 3.89 -12.55 -9.92
CA ASP A 62 3.63 -11.20 -9.38
C ASP A 62 4.77 -10.68 -8.53
N LYS A 63 5.73 -11.51 -8.23
CA LYS A 63 6.79 -11.22 -7.28
C LYS A 63 7.56 -9.95 -7.61
N GLU A 64 7.82 -9.70 -8.87
CA GLU A 64 8.59 -8.52 -9.29
C GLU A 64 7.75 -7.25 -9.31
N ASN A 65 6.46 -7.37 -9.61
CA ASN A 65 5.61 -6.20 -9.83
C ASN A 65 4.94 -5.69 -8.56
N HIS A 66 4.57 -6.58 -7.65
CA HIS A 66 3.78 -6.19 -6.48
C HIS A 66 4.53 -6.37 -5.16
N GLY A 67 5.18 -7.51 -4.98
CA GLY A 67 5.85 -7.81 -3.73
C GLY A 67 7.06 -6.92 -3.48
N VAL A 68 7.87 -6.69 -4.51
CA VAL A 68 9.12 -5.93 -4.37
C VAL A 68 8.86 -4.46 -4.13
N GLY A 69 7.98 -3.85 -4.93
CA GLY A 69 7.66 -2.43 -4.78
C GLY A 69 7.06 -2.11 -3.43
N THR A 70 6.11 -2.93 -2.97
CA THR A 70 5.45 -2.75 -1.68
C THR A 70 6.44 -2.96 -0.54
N LYS A 71 7.28 -3.98 -0.65
CA LYS A 71 8.29 -4.27 0.36
C LYS A 71 9.29 -3.14 0.52
N ASN A 72 9.74 -2.56 -0.59
CA ASN A 72 10.67 -1.44 -0.56
C ASN A 72 10.03 -0.21 0.07
N ALA A 73 8.77 0.06 -0.25
CA ALA A 73 8.04 1.18 0.32
C ALA A 73 7.91 1.01 1.83
N ALA A 74 7.54 -0.20 2.29
CA ALA A 74 7.39 -0.47 3.71
C ALA A 74 8.70 -0.27 4.45
N ALA A 75 9.80 -0.79 3.91
CA ALA A 75 11.11 -0.64 4.54
C ALA A 75 11.51 0.82 4.64
N CYS A 76 11.26 1.60 3.61
CA CYS A 76 11.61 3.01 3.59
C CYS A 76 10.75 3.82 4.57
N ILE A 77 9.46 3.52 4.67
CA ILE A 77 8.56 4.16 5.61
C ILE A 77 9.04 3.91 7.04
N GLU A 78 9.36 2.67 7.36
CA GLU A 78 9.83 2.30 8.70
C GLU A 78 11.16 2.96 9.03
N LYS A 79 12.05 3.04 8.04
CA LYS A 79 13.34 3.70 8.20
C LYS A 79 13.20 5.18 8.53
N ASN A 80 12.14 5.82 8.04
CA ASN A 80 11.89 7.23 8.27
C ASN A 80 10.95 7.49 9.46
N GLY A 81 10.76 6.48 10.31
CA GLY A 81 9.98 6.63 11.54
C GLY A 81 8.49 6.45 11.38
N GLY A 82 8.03 6.07 10.20
CA GLY A 82 6.62 5.81 9.95
C GLY A 82 6.27 4.34 10.10
N THR A 83 5.00 4.04 9.95
CA THR A 83 4.50 2.67 9.93
C THR A 83 3.58 2.47 8.75
N ILE A 84 3.48 1.23 8.30
CA ILE A 84 2.55 0.85 7.24
C ILE A 84 1.91 -0.48 7.61
N GLU A 85 0.60 -0.57 7.42
CA GLU A 85 -0.14 -1.81 7.65
C GLU A 85 -0.95 -2.15 6.41
N PHE A 86 -0.98 -3.43 6.08
CA PHE A 86 -1.71 -3.94 4.93
C PHE A 86 -2.85 -4.85 5.41
N SER A 87 -3.95 -4.78 4.70
CA SER A 87 -5.06 -5.73 4.91
C SER A 87 -5.76 -5.94 3.58
N CYS A 88 -6.44 -7.07 3.46
CA CYS A 88 -7.20 -7.37 2.25
C CYS A 88 -8.41 -8.22 2.63
N ASP A 89 -9.59 -7.77 2.21
CA ASP A 89 -10.83 -8.49 2.48
C ASP A 89 -11.87 -8.06 1.45
N ASN A 90 -12.73 -9.00 1.06
CA ASN A 90 -13.79 -8.72 0.08
C ASN A 90 -13.28 -8.10 -1.22
N ASN A 91 -12.12 -8.54 -1.67
CA ASN A 91 -11.45 -8.02 -2.87
C ASN A 91 -11.17 -6.53 -2.79
N LEU A 92 -10.91 -6.04 -1.58
CA LEU A 92 -10.43 -4.69 -1.32
C LEU A 92 -9.11 -4.78 -0.57
N PHE A 93 -8.10 -4.18 -1.15
CA PHE A 93 -6.77 -4.13 -0.54
C PHE A 93 -6.58 -2.76 0.09
N LEU A 94 -6.08 -2.75 1.31
CA LEU A 94 -5.89 -1.52 2.06
C LEU A 94 -4.45 -1.40 2.52
N ALA A 95 -3.85 -0.24 2.28
CA ALA A 95 -2.56 0.13 2.84
C ALA A 95 -2.76 1.38 3.70
N GLU A 96 -2.40 1.30 4.96
CA GLU A 96 -2.50 2.42 5.90
C GLU A 96 -1.11 2.84 6.32
N VAL A 97 -0.77 4.09 6.06
CA VAL A 97 0.54 4.65 6.35
C VAL A 97 0.40 5.73 7.40
N VAL A 98 1.26 5.70 8.41
CA VAL A 98 1.31 6.75 9.41
C VAL A 98 2.72 7.31 9.44
N PHE A 99 2.84 8.61 9.26
CA PHE A 99 4.12 9.31 9.27
C PHE A 99 4.12 10.40 10.33
N PRO A 100 5.13 10.42 11.21
CA PRO A 100 5.28 11.55 12.12
C PRO A 100 5.80 12.76 11.34
N ILE A 101 5.12 13.88 11.49
CA ILE A 101 5.51 15.14 10.84
C ILE A 101 5.67 16.18 11.93
N MET A 102 6.81 16.83 11.93
CA MET A 102 7.08 17.87 12.91
C MET A 102 6.99 19.26 12.30
#